data_58f541e59a3ac3a74b2170f7bbba0991
#
_entry.id   58f541e59a3ac3a74b2170f7bbba0991
#
_cell.length_a   1.000
_cell.length_b   1.000
_cell.length_c   1.000
_cell.angle_alpha   90.00
_cell.angle_beta   90.00
_cell.angle_gamma   90.00
#
_symmetry.space_group_name_H-M   'P 1'
#
loop_
_entity.id
_entity.type
_entity.pdbx_description
1 polymer ?
#
loop_
_entity_poly.entity_id
_entity_poly.type
_entity_poly.pdbx_seq_one_letter_code
_entity_poly.pdbx_strand_id
1 'polypeptide(L)'
;MPQPLENLEPTLLQRATRSRRIQLASTLTGLLLCLPMLPLSTIHAHPAAVVETNDSWETANPVDTVGHSESPNATITPAESSPNVLQQQLNSPEQALSSLKLFLMVTVLSVAPAVLLMTTSFLRISVVLSLLRQALGTQQNPSNQVIGALALFMSALIMTPTWTAVYEEAIVPYSEKEISGEHAWEIARSSLVDFMGRQIDKAGNSEDVWLFYDHLPETARNPQTGDPSYFAADAQNGITTTALSYHDIPMQALLPAFMISELKTAFLIGFIIFLPFLVLDIVISSVTNAMGMMMLPPTTISLPFKIMLFVLVDGWHLIIGMLLESFV
;
A
#
# COMPACT_ATOMS: atom_id res chain seq x y z
N MET A 1 10.56 64.12 -12.58
CA MET A 1 9.31 63.38 -12.65
C MET A 1 9.58 61.98 -12.16
N PRO A 2 9.11 61.56 -10.99
CA PRO A 2 9.29 60.18 -10.49
C PRO A 2 8.20 59.28 -11.06
N GLN A 3 8.60 58.06 -11.46
CA GLN A 3 7.72 57.03 -11.98
C GLN A 3 6.85 56.42 -10.82
N PRO A 4 5.61 56.01 -11.06
CA PRO A 4 4.73 55.50 -10.02
C PRO A 4 5.08 54.07 -9.62
N LEU A 5 5.06 53.83 -8.30
CA LEU A 5 5.34 52.58 -7.57
C LEU A 5 4.19 51.55 -7.62
N GLU A 6 3.39 51.48 -8.70
CA GLU A 6 2.12 50.76 -8.73
C GLU A 6 2.21 49.29 -9.18
N ASN A 7 3.41 48.77 -9.51
CA ASN A 7 3.56 47.43 -10.11
C ASN A 7 4.27 46.38 -9.23
N LEU A 8 4.50 46.62 -7.92
CA LEU A 8 5.28 45.72 -7.06
C LEU A 8 4.46 44.84 -6.07
N GLU A 9 3.17 45.09 -5.94
CA GLU A 9 2.35 44.37 -4.95
C GLU A 9 1.87 42.95 -5.33
N PRO A 10 1.55 42.63 -6.60
CA PRO A 10 0.97 41.31 -6.88
C PRO A 10 1.96 40.14 -6.78
N THR A 11 3.25 40.40 -7.01
CA THR A 11 4.27 39.35 -7.01
C THR A 11 4.70 38.89 -5.62
N LEU A 12 4.66 39.78 -4.63
CA LEU A 12 5.02 39.47 -3.25
C LEU A 12 3.89 38.70 -2.54
N LEU A 13 2.64 39.06 -2.81
CA LEU A 13 1.48 38.33 -2.30
C LEU A 13 1.38 36.92 -2.90
N GLN A 14 1.67 36.75 -4.19
CA GLN A 14 1.73 35.43 -4.84
C GLN A 14 2.86 34.57 -4.28
N ARG A 15 4.02 35.13 -3.97
CA ARG A 15 5.13 34.38 -3.34
C ARG A 15 4.82 33.97 -1.90
N ALA A 16 4.17 34.82 -1.12
CA ALA A 16 3.78 34.51 0.25
C ALA A 16 2.68 33.43 0.32
N THR A 17 1.72 33.45 -0.61
CA THR A 17 0.68 32.41 -0.70
C THR A 17 1.27 31.09 -1.20
N ARG A 18 2.22 31.12 -2.13
CA ARG A 18 2.92 29.92 -2.60
C ARG A 18 3.76 29.27 -1.50
N SER A 19 4.45 30.06 -0.66
CA SER A 19 5.23 29.55 0.47
C SER A 19 4.34 28.89 1.54
N ARG A 20 3.19 29.47 1.87
CA ARG A 20 2.20 28.87 2.80
C ARG A 20 1.58 27.58 2.24
N ARG A 21 1.33 27.50 0.93
CA ARG A 21 0.80 26.31 0.26
C ARG A 21 1.80 25.14 0.31
N ILE A 22 3.09 25.42 0.11
CA ILE A 22 4.15 24.38 0.20
C ILE A 22 4.28 23.86 1.63
N GLN A 23 4.18 24.71 2.64
CA GLN A 23 4.21 24.26 4.05
C GLN A 23 2.98 23.44 4.44
N LEU A 24 1.79 23.77 3.94
CA LEU A 24 0.57 23.00 4.18
C LEU A 24 0.62 21.65 3.46
N ALA A 25 1.15 21.58 2.25
CA ALA A 25 1.34 20.32 1.53
C ALA A 25 2.31 19.39 2.28
N SER A 26 3.42 19.92 2.81
CA SER A 26 4.37 19.12 3.59
C SER A 26 3.79 18.63 4.92
N THR A 27 2.91 19.39 5.57
CA THR A 27 2.23 18.97 6.80
C THR A 27 1.13 17.93 6.52
N LEU A 28 0.43 18.03 5.38
CA LEU A 28 -0.56 17.02 4.98
C LEU A 28 0.13 15.69 4.61
N THR A 29 1.26 15.74 3.92
CA THR A 29 2.07 14.56 3.61
C THR A 29 2.59 13.91 4.89
N GLY A 30 3.00 14.70 5.89
CA GLY A 30 3.40 14.22 7.22
C GLY A 30 2.24 13.58 8.00
N LEU A 31 1.03 14.12 7.89
CA LEU A 31 -0.16 13.58 8.55
C LEU A 31 -0.63 12.27 7.90
N LEU A 32 -0.55 12.16 6.57
CA LEU A 32 -0.88 10.93 5.84
C LEU A 32 0.12 9.80 6.12
N LEU A 33 1.39 10.13 6.40
CA LEU A 33 2.44 9.20 6.78
C LEU A 33 2.30 8.68 8.23
N CYS A 34 1.62 9.41 9.12
CA CYS A 34 1.39 8.98 10.51
C CYS A 34 0.19 8.03 10.69
N LEU A 35 -0.72 7.93 9.72
CA LEU A 35 -1.92 7.09 9.87
C LEU A 35 -1.68 5.56 9.93
N PRO A 36 -0.66 4.96 9.29
CA PRO A 36 -0.45 3.51 9.36
C PRO A 36 0.32 3.01 10.58
N MET A 37 0.71 3.89 11.53
CA MET A 37 1.47 3.47 12.72
C MET A 37 0.60 3.10 13.94
N LEU A 38 -0.69 2.85 13.76
CA LEU A 38 -1.47 2.18 14.80
C LEU A 38 -0.99 0.72 14.86
N PRO A 39 -0.42 0.26 15.99
CA PRO A 39 -0.04 -1.13 16.13
C PRO A 39 -1.30 -1.98 16.00
N LEU A 40 -1.34 -2.83 14.97
CA LEU A 40 -2.20 -4.01 15.02
C LEU A 40 -1.74 -4.81 16.24
N SER A 41 -2.39 -4.57 17.37
CA SER A 41 -2.28 -5.39 18.55
C SER A 41 -2.55 -6.82 18.09
N THR A 42 -1.51 -7.63 18.07
CA THR A 42 -1.60 -9.07 17.96
C THR A 42 -2.64 -9.53 18.98
N ILE A 43 -3.81 -9.93 18.51
CA ILE A 43 -4.75 -10.71 19.29
C ILE A 43 -4.03 -12.02 19.54
N HIS A 44 -3.32 -12.11 20.67
CA HIS A 44 -2.87 -13.38 21.21
C HIS A 44 -4.13 -14.14 21.57
N ALA A 45 -4.48 -15.13 20.77
CA ALA A 45 -5.43 -16.16 21.17
C ALA A 45 -4.84 -16.82 22.42
N HIS A 46 -5.47 -16.55 23.54
CA HIS A 46 -5.21 -17.27 24.79
C HIS A 46 -5.59 -18.74 24.54
N PRO A 47 -4.71 -19.72 24.78
CA PRO A 47 -5.12 -21.11 24.72
C PRO A 47 -6.15 -21.35 25.81
N ALA A 48 -7.26 -21.96 25.42
CA ALA A 48 -8.33 -22.38 26.32
C ALA A 48 -7.74 -23.17 27.47
N ALA A 49 -8.02 -22.72 28.70
CA ALA A 49 -7.71 -23.46 29.91
C ALA A 49 -8.44 -24.81 29.84
N VAL A 50 -7.67 -25.88 29.89
CA VAL A 50 -8.15 -27.23 30.10
C VAL A 50 -8.73 -27.24 31.50
N VAL A 51 -10.06 -27.42 31.60
CA VAL A 51 -10.75 -27.73 32.87
C VAL A 51 -10.41 -29.17 33.17
N GLU A 52 -9.50 -29.40 34.10
CA GLU A 52 -9.34 -30.69 34.74
C GLU A 52 -10.60 -30.95 35.60
N THR A 53 -11.39 -31.92 35.16
CA THR A 53 -12.43 -32.51 36.00
C THR A 53 -11.78 -33.40 37.02
N ASN A 54 -11.70 -32.96 38.25
CA ASN A 54 -11.33 -33.80 39.39
C ASN A 54 -12.61 -34.46 39.92
N ASP A 55 -12.85 -35.72 39.52
CA ASP A 55 -13.76 -36.63 40.16
C ASP A 55 -13.18 -37.10 41.50
N SER A 56 -13.75 -36.64 42.59
CA SER A 56 -13.68 -37.37 43.86
C SER A 56 -14.98 -37.17 44.65
N TRP A 57 -15.86 -38.14 44.48
CA TRP A 57 -17.02 -38.39 45.31
C TRP A 57 -16.56 -39.10 46.56
N GLU A 58 -16.81 -38.51 47.72
CA GLU A 58 -16.77 -39.26 48.99
C GLU A 58 -17.97 -38.90 49.88
N THR A 59 -18.60 -39.94 50.30
CA THR A 59 -19.80 -40.07 51.10
C THR A 59 -19.63 -39.55 52.52
N ALA A 60 -20.65 -38.92 53.08
CA ALA A 60 -21.29 -39.30 54.38
C ALA A 60 -22.29 -38.25 54.88
N ASN A 61 -23.46 -38.71 55.16
CA ASN A 61 -24.56 -38.09 55.90
C ASN A 61 -24.25 -38.02 57.44
N PRO A 62 -25.26 -37.65 58.26
CA PRO A 62 -26.04 -36.42 58.43
C PRO A 62 -25.96 -35.93 59.92
N VAL A 63 -26.80 -34.96 60.26
CA VAL A 63 -27.45 -34.69 61.59
C VAL A 63 -27.48 -33.24 62.07
N ASP A 64 -28.72 -32.70 62.09
CA ASP A 64 -29.40 -31.82 63.05
C ASP A 64 -28.75 -30.50 63.54
N THR A 65 -29.44 -29.43 63.51
CA THR A 65 -30.46 -28.81 64.35
C THR A 65 -30.53 -27.25 64.17
N VAL A 66 -31.75 -26.79 63.89
CA VAL A 66 -32.49 -25.68 64.48
C VAL A 66 -31.80 -24.33 64.72
N GLY A 67 -32.31 -23.28 64.14
CA GLY A 67 -32.11 -21.89 64.54
C GLY A 67 -32.81 -20.87 63.62
N HIS A 68 -34.04 -20.52 63.97
CA HIS A 68 -34.84 -19.43 63.38
C HIS A 68 -34.14 -18.08 63.45
N SER A 69 -34.21 -17.27 62.38
CA SER A 69 -34.61 -15.89 62.49
C SER A 69 -34.96 -15.31 61.10
N GLU A 70 -36.10 -14.66 61.12
CA GLU A 70 -36.84 -14.04 60.01
C GLU A 70 -36.11 -12.94 59.28
N SER A 71 -36.29 -12.91 57.93
CA SER A 71 -36.73 -11.80 57.07
C SER A 71 -35.90 -10.54 56.94
N PRO A 72 -35.92 -9.76 55.82
CA PRO A 72 -37.00 -9.72 54.83
C PRO A 72 -36.52 -9.84 53.37
N ASN A 73 -37.44 -10.33 52.66
CA ASN A 73 -37.69 -10.35 51.22
C ASN A 73 -37.09 -9.16 50.44
N ALA A 74 -35.97 -9.34 49.77
CA ALA A 74 -35.59 -8.55 48.60
C ALA A 74 -35.83 -9.40 47.39
N THR A 75 -36.95 -9.20 46.72
CA THR A 75 -37.29 -9.76 45.43
C THR A 75 -36.25 -9.26 44.42
N ILE A 76 -35.23 -10.07 44.20
CA ILE A 76 -34.34 -9.87 43.03
C ILE A 76 -35.15 -10.39 41.85
N THR A 77 -35.84 -9.49 41.16
CA THR A 77 -36.31 -9.74 39.81
C THR A 77 -35.10 -10.07 38.95
N PRO A 78 -35.03 -11.24 38.30
CA PRO A 78 -34.06 -11.49 37.27
C PRO A 78 -34.29 -10.42 36.19
N ALA A 79 -33.29 -9.60 35.89
CA ALA A 79 -33.32 -8.80 34.70
C ALA A 79 -33.45 -9.77 33.52
N GLU A 80 -34.64 -9.88 33.01
CA GLU A 80 -34.91 -10.48 31.70
C GLU A 80 -34.07 -9.70 30.70
N SER A 81 -32.88 -10.20 30.41
CA SER A 81 -32.13 -9.84 29.22
C SER A 81 -32.93 -10.36 28.03
N SER A 82 -33.93 -9.57 27.65
CA SER A 82 -34.77 -9.85 26.49
C SER A 82 -33.90 -9.96 25.25
N PRO A 83 -33.77 -11.13 24.65
CA PRO A 83 -33.08 -11.29 23.36
C PRO A 83 -33.81 -10.57 22.21
N ASN A 84 -34.96 -10.00 22.52
CA ASN A 84 -35.85 -9.34 21.54
C ASN A 84 -35.42 -7.92 21.15
N VAL A 85 -34.56 -7.23 21.93
CA VAL A 85 -34.16 -5.85 21.60
C VAL A 85 -33.22 -5.84 20.39
N LEU A 86 -32.32 -6.81 20.26
CA LEU A 86 -31.47 -6.95 19.09
C LEU A 86 -32.22 -7.39 17.84
N GLN A 87 -33.23 -8.28 18.00
CA GLN A 87 -34.07 -8.73 16.89
C GLN A 87 -35.08 -7.67 16.44
N GLN A 88 -35.54 -6.80 17.32
CA GLN A 88 -36.47 -5.72 17.00
C GLN A 88 -35.76 -4.54 16.31
N GLN A 89 -34.46 -4.34 16.58
CA GLN A 89 -33.62 -3.35 15.87
C GLN A 89 -33.26 -3.75 14.44
N LEU A 90 -33.28 -5.03 14.10
CA LEU A 90 -32.97 -5.52 12.75
C LEU A 90 -34.18 -5.55 11.79
N ASN A 91 -35.41 -5.32 12.31
CA ASN A 91 -36.64 -5.49 11.53
C ASN A 91 -37.16 -4.22 10.85
N SER A 92 -36.54 -3.06 11.05
CA SER A 92 -36.88 -1.87 10.28
C SER A 92 -36.02 -1.77 9.02
N PRO A 93 -36.58 -1.76 7.81
CA PRO A 93 -35.81 -1.72 6.56
C PRO A 93 -34.87 -0.51 6.47
N GLU A 94 -35.22 0.60 7.10
CA GLU A 94 -34.39 1.80 7.17
C GLU A 94 -33.14 1.61 8.05
N GLN A 95 -33.24 0.88 9.15
CA GLN A 95 -32.10 0.56 10.03
C GLN A 95 -31.19 -0.49 9.39
N ALA A 96 -31.75 -1.47 8.68
CA ALA A 96 -30.99 -2.45 7.92
C ALA A 96 -30.17 -1.78 6.80
N LEU A 97 -30.75 -0.82 6.09
CA LEU A 97 -30.06 -0.02 5.06
C LEU A 97 -28.97 0.87 5.66
N SER A 98 -29.21 1.46 6.83
CA SER A 98 -28.21 2.26 7.54
C SER A 98 -27.03 1.40 8.01
N SER A 99 -27.28 0.22 8.56
CA SER A 99 -26.25 -0.75 8.97
C SER A 99 -25.45 -1.27 7.78
N LEU A 100 -26.11 -1.54 6.66
CA LEU A 100 -25.45 -1.94 5.41
C LEU A 100 -24.55 -0.83 4.87
N LYS A 101 -25.02 0.42 4.90
CA LYS A 101 -24.23 1.59 4.49
C LYS A 101 -22.99 1.78 5.35
N LEU A 102 -23.10 1.64 6.68
CA LEU A 102 -21.96 1.68 7.59
C LEU A 102 -20.99 0.54 7.32
N PHE A 103 -21.49 -0.68 7.15
CA PHE A 103 -20.66 -1.84 6.83
C PHE A 103 -19.89 -1.63 5.51
N LEU A 104 -20.58 -1.16 4.47
CA LEU A 104 -19.97 -0.85 3.18
C LEU A 104 -18.91 0.25 3.33
N MET A 105 -19.20 1.31 4.09
CA MET A 105 -18.26 2.40 4.34
C MET A 105 -17.00 1.91 5.05
N VAL A 106 -17.13 1.09 6.09
CA VAL A 106 -16.01 0.50 6.81
C VAL A 106 -15.20 -0.42 5.90
N THR A 107 -15.87 -1.23 5.07
CA THR A 107 -15.19 -2.11 4.11
C THR A 107 -14.37 -1.31 3.09
N VAL A 108 -14.94 -0.27 2.49
CA VAL A 108 -14.24 0.62 1.56
C VAL A 108 -13.05 1.30 2.25
N LEU A 109 -13.25 1.84 3.44
CA LEU A 109 -12.20 2.49 4.22
C LEU A 109 -11.05 1.52 4.58
N SER A 110 -11.37 0.24 4.83
CA SER A 110 -10.39 -0.80 5.13
C SER A 110 -9.54 -1.18 3.91
N VAL A 111 -10.11 -1.15 2.71
CA VAL A 111 -9.43 -1.53 1.46
C VAL A 111 -8.66 -0.35 0.83
N ALA A 112 -9.11 0.88 1.06
CA ALA A 112 -8.55 2.07 0.45
C ALA A 112 -7.02 2.21 0.61
N PRO A 113 -6.40 1.99 1.79
CA PRO A 113 -4.94 2.07 1.93
C PRO A 113 -4.18 1.08 1.04
N ALA A 114 -4.70 -0.15 0.89
CA ALA A 114 -4.09 -1.17 0.05
C ALA A 114 -4.12 -0.76 -1.43
N VAL A 115 -5.25 -0.25 -1.90
CA VAL A 115 -5.39 0.26 -3.29
C VAL A 115 -4.43 1.42 -3.52
N LEU A 116 -4.34 2.38 -2.59
CA LEU A 116 -3.40 3.51 -2.71
C LEU A 116 -1.94 3.04 -2.81
N LEU A 117 -1.52 2.08 -2.00
CA LEU A 117 -0.16 1.54 -2.08
C LEU A 117 0.10 0.82 -3.42
N MET A 118 -0.92 0.12 -3.95
CA MET A 118 -0.82 -0.59 -5.23
C MET A 118 -0.80 0.36 -6.45
N THR A 119 -1.35 1.57 -6.33
CA THR A 119 -1.33 2.59 -7.40
C THR A 119 -0.10 3.49 -7.39
N THR A 120 0.78 3.31 -6.42
CA THR A 120 1.99 4.12 -6.25
C THR A 120 3.26 3.32 -6.59
N SER A 121 4.41 3.98 -6.54
CA SER A 121 5.73 3.36 -6.70
C SER A 121 6.12 2.40 -5.56
N PHE A 122 5.30 2.27 -4.51
CA PHE A 122 5.58 1.43 -3.33
C PHE A 122 5.83 -0.03 -3.70
N LEU A 123 5.06 -0.58 -4.62
CA LEU A 123 5.15 -1.99 -5.01
C LEU A 123 6.55 -2.34 -5.55
N ARG A 124 7.05 -1.59 -6.54
CA ARG A 124 8.38 -1.80 -7.12
C ARG A 124 9.47 -1.71 -6.07
N ILE A 125 9.45 -0.64 -5.26
CA ILE A 125 10.48 -0.40 -4.25
C ILE A 125 10.49 -1.50 -3.19
N SER A 126 9.33 -1.88 -2.66
CA SER A 126 9.22 -2.90 -1.62
C SER A 126 9.70 -4.28 -2.10
N VAL A 127 9.38 -4.65 -3.35
CA VAL A 127 9.83 -5.91 -3.96
C VAL A 127 11.34 -5.90 -4.18
N VAL A 128 11.91 -4.82 -4.75
CA VAL A 128 13.36 -4.72 -4.97
C VAL A 128 14.14 -4.77 -3.66
N LEU A 129 13.72 -4.04 -2.63
CA LEU A 129 14.37 -4.08 -1.32
C LEU A 129 14.25 -5.45 -0.64
N SER A 130 13.14 -6.16 -0.87
CA SER A 130 12.97 -7.53 -0.38
C SER A 130 13.90 -8.51 -1.10
N LEU A 131 14.06 -8.36 -2.41
CA LEU A 131 15.01 -9.15 -3.22
C LEU A 131 16.46 -8.85 -2.84
N LEU A 132 16.81 -7.57 -2.55
CA LEU A 132 18.13 -7.20 -2.04
C LEU A 132 18.45 -7.94 -0.74
N ARG A 133 17.55 -7.93 0.24
CA ARG A 133 17.74 -8.67 1.50
C ARG A 133 17.95 -10.16 1.25
N GLN A 134 17.20 -10.73 0.32
CA GLN A 134 17.33 -12.13 -0.05
C GLN A 134 18.70 -12.42 -0.72
N ALA A 135 19.17 -11.52 -1.60
CA ALA A 135 20.47 -11.62 -2.27
C ALA A 135 21.64 -11.58 -1.29
N LEU A 136 21.54 -10.73 -0.25
CA LEU A 136 22.53 -10.66 0.83
C LEU A 136 22.57 -11.93 1.70
N GLY A 137 21.52 -12.78 1.66
CA GLY A 137 21.43 -13.98 2.49
C GLY A 137 21.09 -13.69 3.96
N THR A 138 20.75 -12.45 4.30
CA THR A 138 20.35 -12.08 5.65
C THR A 138 18.87 -12.42 5.84
N GLN A 139 18.59 -13.48 6.62
CA GLN A 139 17.23 -14.03 6.75
C GLN A 139 16.23 -13.05 7.39
N GLN A 140 16.68 -12.14 8.28
CA GLN A 140 15.79 -11.27 9.05
C GLN A 140 16.23 -9.80 9.14
N ASN A 141 17.42 -9.45 8.69
CA ASN A 141 17.94 -8.08 8.75
C ASN A 141 18.19 -7.50 7.34
N PRO A 142 17.67 -6.32 7.03
CA PRO A 142 16.73 -5.50 7.80
C PRO A 142 15.34 -6.15 7.96
N SER A 143 14.61 -5.81 9.04
CA SER A 143 13.26 -6.35 9.28
C SER A 143 12.26 -5.88 8.20
N ASN A 144 11.15 -6.62 8.03
CA ASN A 144 10.09 -6.23 7.08
C ASN A 144 9.55 -4.82 7.35
N GLN A 145 9.51 -4.41 8.63
CA GLN A 145 9.09 -3.07 9.01
C GLN A 145 10.03 -1.98 8.46
N VAL A 146 11.35 -2.20 8.56
CA VAL A 146 12.35 -1.24 8.06
C VAL A 146 12.27 -1.14 6.54
N ILE A 147 12.16 -2.27 5.85
CA ILE A 147 11.98 -2.30 4.38
C ILE A 147 10.69 -1.59 3.97
N GLY A 148 9.59 -1.90 4.64
CA GLY A 148 8.29 -1.26 4.37
C GLY A 148 8.30 0.25 4.64
N ALA A 149 8.91 0.68 5.74
CA ALA A 149 9.06 2.10 6.05
C ALA A 149 9.91 2.83 5.01
N LEU A 150 11.06 2.26 4.63
CA LEU A 150 11.93 2.85 3.60
C LEU A 150 11.21 2.93 2.25
N ALA A 151 10.52 1.85 1.84
CA ALA A 151 9.72 1.83 0.62
C ALA A 151 8.61 2.90 0.63
N LEU A 152 7.95 3.10 1.78
CA LEU A 152 6.92 4.11 1.95
C LEU A 152 7.48 5.53 1.82
N PHE A 153 8.60 5.83 2.48
CA PHE A 153 9.25 7.15 2.38
C PHE A 153 9.73 7.45 0.96
N MET A 154 10.35 6.48 0.30
CA MET A 154 10.78 6.64 -1.09
C MET A 154 9.58 6.83 -2.03
N SER A 155 8.53 6.04 -1.83
CA SER A 155 7.29 6.16 -2.61
C SER A 155 6.64 7.54 -2.42
N ALA A 156 6.57 8.04 -1.20
CA ALA A 156 6.05 9.37 -0.92
C ALA A 156 6.87 10.47 -1.63
N LEU A 157 8.20 10.33 -1.65
CA LEU A 157 9.10 11.26 -2.36
C LEU A 157 8.85 11.25 -3.86
N ILE A 158 8.78 10.07 -4.49
CA ILE A 158 8.56 9.91 -5.92
C ILE A 158 7.19 10.41 -6.34
N MET A 159 6.17 10.14 -5.51
CA MET A 159 4.79 10.55 -5.77
C MET A 159 4.51 12.03 -5.46
N THR A 160 5.47 12.78 -4.90
CA THR A 160 5.29 14.20 -4.55
C THR A 160 4.69 15.04 -5.69
N PRO A 161 5.17 14.99 -6.95
CA PRO A 161 4.59 15.79 -8.03
C PRO A 161 3.13 15.41 -8.31
N THR A 162 2.79 14.11 -8.27
CA THR A 162 1.41 13.64 -8.47
C THR A 162 0.49 14.12 -7.34
N TRP A 163 0.92 14.00 -6.08
CA TRP A 163 0.13 14.48 -4.94
C TRP A 163 -0.04 16.00 -4.92
N THR A 164 0.98 16.73 -5.38
CA THR A 164 0.90 18.20 -5.50
C THR A 164 -0.14 18.58 -6.55
N ALA A 165 -0.17 17.91 -7.70
CA ALA A 165 -1.18 18.15 -8.73
C ALA A 165 -2.59 17.84 -8.20
N VAL A 166 -2.79 16.68 -7.55
CA VAL A 166 -4.08 16.33 -6.92
C VAL A 166 -4.52 17.38 -5.89
N TYR A 167 -3.58 17.87 -5.08
CA TYR A 167 -3.89 18.87 -4.06
C TYR A 167 -4.29 20.21 -4.67
N GLU A 168 -3.50 20.72 -5.62
CA GLU A 168 -3.71 22.05 -6.22
C GLU A 168 -4.91 22.09 -7.18
N GLU A 169 -5.13 21.02 -7.95
CA GLU A 169 -6.13 20.99 -9.02
C GLU A 169 -7.48 20.38 -8.59
N ALA A 170 -7.48 19.47 -7.58
CA ALA A 170 -8.69 18.82 -7.12
C ALA A 170 -9.12 19.26 -5.71
N ILE A 171 -8.21 19.16 -4.71
CA ILE A 171 -8.61 19.35 -3.30
C ILE A 171 -8.86 20.84 -2.99
N VAL A 172 -7.98 21.74 -3.44
CA VAL A 172 -8.11 23.19 -3.18
C VAL A 172 -9.39 23.75 -3.82
N PRO A 173 -9.67 23.56 -5.13
CA PRO A 173 -10.89 24.07 -5.75
C PRO A 173 -12.17 23.46 -5.18
N TYR A 174 -12.12 22.17 -4.77
CA TYR A 174 -13.23 21.54 -4.08
C TYR A 174 -13.49 22.18 -2.71
N SER A 175 -12.45 22.46 -1.93
CA SER A 175 -12.59 23.11 -0.61
C SER A 175 -13.10 24.56 -0.72
N GLU A 176 -12.78 25.26 -1.81
CA GLU A 176 -13.25 26.61 -2.13
C GLU A 176 -14.64 26.59 -2.79
N LYS A 177 -15.24 25.39 -3.01
CA LYS A 177 -16.53 25.17 -3.65
C LYS A 177 -16.60 25.64 -5.10
N GLU A 178 -15.48 25.72 -5.78
CA GLU A 178 -15.39 26.09 -7.18
C GLU A 178 -15.79 24.93 -8.10
N ILE A 179 -15.52 23.68 -7.64
CA ILE A 179 -15.83 22.47 -8.38
C ILE A 179 -16.68 21.50 -7.52
N SER A 180 -17.43 20.63 -8.20
CA SER A 180 -18.18 19.56 -7.55
C SER A 180 -17.25 18.43 -7.09
N GLY A 181 -17.69 17.62 -6.10
CA GLY A 181 -16.93 16.47 -5.63
C GLY A 181 -16.68 15.42 -6.73
N GLU A 182 -17.60 15.28 -7.68
CA GLU A 182 -17.45 14.40 -8.84
C GLU A 182 -16.32 14.87 -9.75
N HIS A 183 -16.26 16.17 -10.03
CA HIS A 183 -15.21 16.76 -10.86
C HIS A 183 -13.84 16.71 -10.16
N ALA A 184 -13.78 16.95 -8.84
CA ALA A 184 -12.56 16.80 -8.05
C ALA A 184 -12.03 15.35 -8.08
N TRP A 185 -12.95 14.38 -8.01
CA TRP A 185 -12.59 12.97 -8.14
C TRP A 185 -12.00 12.63 -9.52
N GLU A 186 -12.59 13.17 -10.59
CA GLU A 186 -12.10 12.94 -11.95
C GLU A 186 -10.69 13.51 -12.16
N ILE A 187 -10.41 14.72 -11.65
CA ILE A 187 -9.07 15.31 -11.68
C ILE A 187 -8.07 14.48 -10.87
N ALA A 188 -8.45 14.04 -9.67
CA ALA A 188 -7.57 13.21 -8.85
C ALA A 188 -7.28 11.85 -9.52
N ARG A 189 -8.32 11.24 -10.12
CA ARG A 189 -8.19 10.01 -10.90
C ARG A 189 -7.24 10.20 -12.09
N SER A 190 -7.40 11.29 -12.83
CA SER A 190 -6.59 11.57 -14.01
C SER A 190 -5.10 11.69 -13.67
N SER A 191 -4.76 12.39 -12.58
CA SER A 191 -3.37 12.52 -12.12
C SER A 191 -2.71 11.19 -11.77
N LEU A 192 -3.48 10.24 -11.20
CA LEU A 192 -3.00 8.88 -10.93
C LEU A 192 -2.86 8.05 -12.21
N VAL A 193 -3.83 8.17 -13.12
CA VAL A 193 -3.78 7.50 -14.44
C VAL A 193 -2.56 7.95 -15.23
N ASP A 194 -2.27 9.25 -15.24
CA ASP A 194 -1.06 9.79 -15.87
C ASP A 194 0.22 9.24 -15.28
N PHE A 195 0.29 9.11 -13.96
CA PHE A 195 1.44 8.50 -13.31
C PHE A 195 1.59 7.03 -13.74
N MET A 196 0.53 6.23 -13.64
CA MET A 196 0.56 4.81 -14.01
C MET A 196 0.91 4.61 -15.49
N GLY A 197 0.30 5.39 -16.38
CA GLY A 197 0.57 5.34 -17.82
C GLY A 197 2.03 5.63 -18.14
N ARG A 198 2.57 6.74 -17.60
CA ARG A 198 4.00 7.08 -17.79
C ARG A 198 4.94 5.97 -17.30
N GLN A 199 4.63 5.30 -16.20
CA GLN A 199 5.46 4.20 -15.69
C GLN A 199 5.39 2.95 -16.55
N ILE A 200 4.21 2.61 -17.08
CA ILE A 200 4.02 1.50 -18.01
C ILE A 200 4.81 1.74 -19.31
N ASP A 201 4.68 2.94 -19.89
CA ASP A 201 5.41 3.33 -21.11
C ASP A 201 6.92 3.31 -20.92
N LYS A 202 7.40 3.88 -19.81
CA LYS A 202 8.82 3.89 -19.49
C LYS A 202 9.40 2.49 -19.31
N ALA A 203 8.61 1.56 -18.76
CA ALA A 203 8.99 0.17 -18.61
C ALA A 203 8.90 -0.62 -19.94
N GLY A 204 8.28 -0.06 -20.98
CA GLY A 204 8.03 -0.75 -22.26
C GLY A 204 7.01 -1.88 -22.14
N ASN A 205 6.10 -1.81 -21.17
CA ASN A 205 5.15 -2.87 -20.86
C ASN A 205 3.70 -2.51 -21.27
N SER A 206 3.52 -1.69 -22.29
CA SER A 206 2.18 -1.28 -22.77
C SER A 206 1.31 -2.46 -23.21
N GLU A 207 1.92 -3.58 -23.63
CA GLU A 207 1.21 -4.81 -23.98
C GLU A 207 0.41 -5.40 -22.81
N ASP A 208 0.86 -5.19 -21.56
CA ASP A 208 0.15 -5.69 -20.38
C ASP A 208 -1.23 -5.04 -20.22
N VAL A 209 -1.40 -3.82 -20.70
CA VAL A 209 -2.70 -3.12 -20.67
C VAL A 209 -3.71 -3.84 -21.55
N TRP A 210 -3.28 -4.27 -22.72
CA TRP A 210 -4.13 -5.01 -23.67
C TRP A 210 -4.53 -6.37 -23.15
N LEU A 211 -3.62 -7.06 -22.49
CA LEU A 211 -3.91 -8.35 -21.86
C LEU A 211 -5.17 -8.26 -20.97
N PHE A 212 -5.29 -7.20 -20.16
CA PHE A 212 -6.46 -7.03 -19.31
C PHE A 212 -7.65 -6.41 -20.01
N TYR A 213 -7.40 -5.49 -20.93
CA TYR A 213 -8.46 -4.82 -21.68
C TYR A 213 -9.28 -5.83 -22.52
N ASP A 214 -8.61 -6.77 -23.17
CA ASP A 214 -9.26 -7.81 -23.98
C ASP A 214 -10.12 -8.78 -23.17
N HIS A 215 -9.86 -8.88 -21.88
CA HIS A 215 -10.64 -9.74 -20.98
C HIS A 215 -11.78 -8.99 -20.24
N LEU A 216 -11.93 -7.69 -20.48
CA LEU A 216 -13.07 -6.95 -19.95
C LEU A 216 -14.38 -7.36 -20.63
N PRO A 217 -15.52 -7.37 -19.91
CA PRO A 217 -16.83 -7.53 -20.54
C PRO A 217 -17.09 -6.37 -21.52
N GLU A 218 -17.78 -6.64 -22.62
CA GLU A 218 -18.05 -5.64 -23.68
C GLU A 218 -18.70 -4.35 -23.16
N THR A 219 -19.51 -4.45 -22.11
CA THR A 219 -20.16 -3.31 -21.47
C THR A 219 -19.18 -2.36 -20.77
N ALA A 220 -18.00 -2.84 -20.41
CA ALA A 220 -16.95 -2.06 -19.75
C ALA A 220 -15.87 -1.57 -20.72
N ARG A 221 -15.87 -2.05 -21.96
CA ARG A 221 -14.96 -1.59 -23.02
C ARG A 221 -15.46 -0.28 -23.60
N ASN A 222 -14.56 0.66 -23.80
CA ASN A 222 -14.88 1.85 -24.54
C ASN A 222 -14.92 1.50 -26.05
N PRO A 223 -16.02 1.71 -26.78
CA PRO A 223 -16.12 1.36 -28.20
C PRO A 223 -15.09 2.06 -29.10
N GLN A 224 -14.52 3.17 -28.63
CA GLN A 224 -13.50 3.93 -29.37
C GLN A 224 -12.09 3.39 -29.19
N THR A 225 -11.86 2.52 -28.19
CA THR A 225 -10.55 1.98 -27.81
C THR A 225 -10.28 0.59 -28.41
N GLY A 226 -11.21 0.01 -29.12
CA GLY A 226 -11.28 -1.43 -29.44
C GLY A 226 -10.32 -1.97 -30.51
N ASP A 227 -9.36 -1.20 -31.05
CA ASP A 227 -8.43 -1.69 -32.05
C ASP A 227 -6.98 -1.69 -31.52
N PRO A 228 -6.40 -2.90 -31.24
CA PRO A 228 -5.00 -3.02 -30.83
C PRO A 228 -3.99 -2.47 -31.86
N SER A 229 -4.41 -2.34 -33.13
CA SER A 229 -3.57 -1.79 -34.18
C SER A 229 -3.24 -0.30 -33.96
N TYR A 230 -4.01 0.37 -33.14
CA TYR A 230 -3.85 1.80 -32.82
C TYR A 230 -2.51 2.11 -32.13
N PHE A 231 -1.94 1.17 -31.36
CA PHE A 231 -0.63 1.36 -30.68
C PHE A 231 0.57 0.91 -31.52
N ALA A 232 0.36 -0.03 -32.44
CA ALA A 232 1.44 -0.54 -33.28
C ALA A 232 1.76 0.37 -34.48
N ALA A 233 0.83 1.21 -34.90
CA ALA A 233 0.96 2.04 -36.10
C ALA A 233 1.90 3.24 -35.95
N ASP A 234 2.09 3.75 -34.72
CA ASP A 234 2.80 5.02 -34.53
C ASP A 234 4.31 4.90 -34.35
N ALA A 235 4.84 3.72 -34.07
CA ALA A 235 6.29 3.55 -33.91
C ALA A 235 7.07 3.68 -35.24
N GLN A 236 6.39 3.57 -36.40
CA GLN A 236 7.05 3.55 -37.71
C GLN A 236 6.94 4.82 -38.57
N ASN A 237 5.99 5.71 -38.27
CA ASN A 237 5.71 6.81 -39.24
C ASN A 237 5.91 8.25 -38.71
N GLY A 238 6.30 8.46 -37.45
CA GLY A 238 6.61 9.82 -36.93
C GLY A 238 5.46 10.83 -37.00
N ILE A 239 4.22 10.37 -37.23
CA ILE A 239 3.03 11.21 -37.29
C ILE A 239 2.29 11.06 -35.96
N THR A 240 2.15 12.16 -35.24
CA THR A 240 1.37 12.29 -34.03
C THR A 240 -0.10 12.02 -34.33
N THR A 241 -0.46 10.75 -34.49
CA THR A 241 -1.85 10.35 -34.46
C THR A 241 -2.22 10.02 -33.02
N THR A 242 -3.34 10.52 -32.60
CA THR A 242 -3.95 10.42 -31.27
C THR A 242 -3.61 9.10 -30.57
N ALA A 243 -2.45 9.12 -29.87
CA ALA A 243 -2.12 8.04 -28.94
C ALA A 243 -3.30 7.90 -27.98
N LEU A 244 -3.86 6.72 -27.90
CA LEU A 244 -4.91 6.44 -26.91
C LEU A 244 -4.41 6.91 -25.55
N SER A 245 -5.12 7.86 -25.00
CA SER A 245 -4.83 8.34 -23.66
C SER A 245 -5.14 7.22 -22.69
N TYR A 246 -4.27 6.95 -21.74
CA TYR A 246 -4.57 6.03 -20.64
C TYR A 246 -5.85 6.38 -19.89
N HIS A 247 -6.35 7.61 -20.07
CA HIS A 247 -7.64 8.08 -19.53
C HIS A 247 -8.84 7.36 -20.13
N ASP A 248 -8.73 6.87 -21.35
CA ASP A 248 -9.81 6.14 -22.05
C ASP A 248 -9.87 4.68 -21.61
N ILE A 249 -8.83 4.20 -20.91
CA ILE A 249 -8.74 2.83 -20.42
C ILE A 249 -9.44 2.72 -19.05
N PRO A 250 -10.37 1.78 -18.88
CA PRO A 250 -11.00 1.56 -17.59
C PRO A 250 -9.98 1.18 -16.51
N MET A 251 -10.12 1.74 -15.31
CA MET A 251 -9.24 1.44 -14.17
C MET A 251 -9.14 -0.06 -13.85
N GLN A 252 -10.18 -0.82 -14.19
CA GLN A 252 -10.23 -2.28 -14.01
C GLN A 252 -9.18 -3.01 -14.85
N ALA A 253 -8.79 -2.47 -16.00
CA ALA A 253 -7.69 -2.99 -16.81
C ALA A 253 -6.36 -2.32 -16.48
N LEU A 254 -6.36 -1.01 -16.26
CA LEU A 254 -5.14 -0.25 -16.04
C LEU A 254 -4.45 -0.61 -14.73
N LEU A 255 -5.19 -0.79 -13.63
CA LEU A 255 -4.63 -1.13 -12.33
C LEU A 255 -3.84 -2.45 -12.33
N PRO A 256 -4.41 -3.59 -12.75
CA PRO A 256 -3.66 -4.84 -12.79
C PRO A 256 -2.52 -4.81 -13.81
N ALA A 257 -2.67 -4.10 -14.93
CA ALA A 257 -1.60 -3.92 -15.92
C ALA A 257 -0.42 -3.16 -15.29
N PHE A 258 -0.68 -2.07 -14.61
CA PHE A 258 0.33 -1.31 -13.87
C PHE A 258 1.04 -2.18 -12.82
N MET A 259 0.29 -2.95 -12.02
CA MET A 259 0.88 -3.84 -11.02
C MET A 259 1.82 -4.88 -11.64
N ILE A 260 1.44 -5.49 -12.76
CA ILE A 260 2.30 -6.46 -13.46
C ILE A 260 3.53 -5.77 -14.04
N SER A 261 3.38 -4.60 -14.64
CA SER A 261 4.49 -3.80 -15.14
C SER A 261 5.49 -3.45 -14.04
N GLU A 262 4.99 -3.01 -12.87
CA GLU A 262 5.82 -2.72 -11.69
C GLU A 262 6.55 -3.97 -11.17
N LEU A 263 5.87 -5.12 -11.14
CA LEU A 263 6.48 -6.40 -10.74
C LEU A 263 7.56 -6.85 -11.73
N LYS A 264 7.30 -6.80 -13.04
CA LYS A 264 8.30 -7.14 -14.08
C LYS A 264 9.55 -6.29 -13.91
N THR A 265 9.37 -4.98 -13.77
CA THR A 265 10.48 -4.03 -13.57
C THR A 265 11.23 -4.30 -12.26
N ALA A 266 10.49 -4.57 -11.17
CA ALA A 266 11.09 -4.90 -9.88
C ALA A 266 11.92 -6.19 -9.94
N PHE A 267 11.44 -7.22 -10.62
CA PHE A 267 12.17 -8.47 -10.81
C PHE A 267 13.41 -8.27 -11.68
N LEU A 268 13.33 -7.47 -12.74
CA LEU A 268 14.49 -7.16 -13.58
C LEU A 268 15.59 -6.46 -12.76
N ILE A 269 15.23 -5.41 -12.01
CA ILE A 269 16.15 -4.69 -11.13
C ILE A 269 16.71 -5.64 -10.07
N GLY A 270 15.84 -6.42 -9.42
CA GLY A 270 16.23 -7.38 -8.40
C GLY A 270 17.20 -8.45 -8.93
N PHE A 271 16.98 -8.92 -10.16
CA PHE A 271 17.88 -9.86 -10.82
C PHE A 271 19.28 -9.25 -11.05
N ILE A 272 19.36 -8.01 -11.51
CA ILE A 272 20.64 -7.31 -11.69
C ILE A 272 21.38 -7.17 -10.36
N ILE A 273 20.65 -6.83 -9.28
CA ILE A 273 21.22 -6.76 -7.92
C ILE A 273 21.71 -8.14 -7.44
N PHE A 274 21.00 -9.21 -7.81
CA PHE A 274 21.32 -10.56 -7.36
C PHE A 274 22.59 -11.12 -8.01
N LEU A 275 22.89 -10.72 -9.25
CA LEU A 275 24.00 -11.26 -10.04
C LEU A 275 25.38 -11.24 -9.32
N PRO A 276 25.86 -10.11 -8.77
CA PRO A 276 27.18 -10.07 -8.11
C PRO A 276 27.23 -10.99 -6.88
N PHE A 277 26.14 -11.10 -6.13
CA PHE A 277 26.07 -12.00 -4.97
C PHE A 277 26.01 -13.47 -5.37
N LEU A 278 25.35 -13.79 -6.48
CA LEU A 278 25.33 -15.14 -7.04
C LEU A 278 26.73 -15.59 -7.46
N VAL A 279 27.48 -14.73 -8.15
CA VAL A 279 28.87 -15.02 -8.55
C VAL A 279 29.72 -15.28 -7.32
N LEU A 280 29.57 -14.47 -6.28
CA LEU A 280 30.29 -14.63 -5.02
C LEU A 280 29.96 -15.98 -4.34
N ASP A 281 28.67 -16.39 -4.34
CA ASP A 281 28.28 -17.71 -3.81
C ASP A 281 28.93 -18.86 -4.56
N ILE A 282 28.99 -18.79 -5.89
CA ILE A 282 29.61 -19.82 -6.73
C ILE A 282 31.12 -19.92 -6.43
N VAL A 283 31.82 -18.80 -6.35
CA VAL A 283 33.26 -18.76 -6.05
C VAL A 283 33.54 -19.38 -4.68
N ILE A 284 32.82 -18.93 -3.64
CA ILE A 284 33.01 -19.45 -2.28
C ILE A 284 32.69 -20.95 -2.19
N SER A 285 31.59 -21.38 -2.84
CA SER A 285 31.21 -22.79 -2.91
C SER A 285 32.27 -23.62 -3.58
N SER A 286 32.92 -23.14 -4.65
CA SER A 286 33.99 -23.82 -5.34
C SER A 286 35.23 -23.96 -4.46
N VAL A 287 35.61 -22.92 -3.73
CA VAL A 287 36.75 -22.92 -2.81
C VAL A 287 36.51 -23.89 -1.63
N THR A 288 35.33 -23.83 -1.00
CA THR A 288 34.99 -24.71 0.13
C THR A 288 34.97 -26.18 -0.26
N ASN A 289 34.43 -26.49 -1.45
CA ASN A 289 34.46 -27.86 -1.99
C ASN A 289 35.89 -28.35 -2.26
N ALA A 290 36.77 -27.48 -2.82
CA ALA A 290 38.17 -27.82 -3.06
C ALA A 290 38.95 -28.10 -1.77
N MET A 291 38.54 -27.44 -0.65
CA MET A 291 39.10 -27.68 0.67
C MET A 291 38.56 -28.95 1.36
N GLY A 292 37.63 -29.67 0.73
CA GLY A 292 36.99 -30.87 1.29
C GLY A 292 35.95 -30.62 2.38
N MET A 293 35.51 -29.36 2.57
CA MET A 293 34.54 -28.97 3.60
C MET A 293 33.10 -29.22 3.15
N MET A 294 32.74 -30.48 2.84
CA MET A 294 31.42 -30.84 2.32
C MET A 294 30.28 -30.73 3.36
N MET A 295 30.59 -30.70 4.67
CA MET A 295 29.57 -30.68 5.72
C MET A 295 29.08 -29.27 6.11
N LEU A 296 29.79 -28.22 5.71
CA LEU A 296 29.39 -26.85 6.00
C LEU A 296 28.59 -26.26 4.82
N PRO A 297 27.39 -25.69 5.06
CA PRO A 297 26.62 -25.05 3.98
C PRO A 297 27.41 -23.84 3.46
N PRO A 298 27.71 -23.78 2.15
CA PRO A 298 28.52 -22.71 1.57
C PRO A 298 27.90 -21.33 1.71
N THR A 299 26.58 -21.27 1.81
CA THR A 299 25.81 -20.02 2.04
C THR A 299 26.12 -19.35 3.37
N THR A 300 26.46 -20.13 4.42
CA THR A 300 26.86 -19.59 5.72
C THR A 300 28.23 -18.93 5.67
N ILE A 301 29.12 -19.50 4.86
CA ILE A 301 30.47 -18.98 4.68
C ILE A 301 30.46 -17.75 3.77
N SER A 302 29.61 -17.71 2.76
CA SER A 302 29.52 -16.59 1.81
C SER A 302 28.91 -15.31 2.41
N LEU A 303 28.07 -15.42 3.44
CA LEU A 303 27.36 -14.30 4.04
C LEU A 303 28.28 -13.15 4.50
N PRO A 304 29.35 -13.36 5.30
CA PRO A 304 30.24 -12.26 5.68
C PRO A 304 30.92 -11.59 4.49
N PHE A 305 31.25 -12.32 3.44
CA PHE A 305 31.85 -11.75 2.23
C PHE A 305 30.84 -10.91 1.45
N LYS A 306 29.59 -11.33 1.37
CA LYS A 306 28.50 -10.55 0.75
C LYS A 306 28.27 -9.23 1.47
N ILE A 307 28.20 -9.25 2.80
CA ILE A 307 28.01 -8.03 3.60
C ILE A 307 29.23 -7.11 3.43
N MET A 308 30.45 -7.66 3.48
CA MET A 308 31.66 -6.87 3.29
C MET A 308 31.70 -6.22 1.90
N LEU A 309 31.40 -6.97 0.83
CA LEU A 309 31.31 -6.44 -0.53
C LEU A 309 30.26 -5.32 -0.61
N PHE A 310 29.08 -5.54 -0.05
CA PHE A 310 27.98 -4.58 -0.07
C PHE A 310 28.34 -3.25 0.62
N VAL A 311 29.00 -3.34 1.78
CA VAL A 311 29.47 -2.15 2.51
C VAL A 311 30.59 -1.44 1.76
N LEU A 312 31.52 -2.19 1.17
CA LEU A 312 32.69 -1.64 0.47
C LEU A 312 32.29 -0.83 -0.77
N VAL A 313 31.25 -1.25 -1.50
CA VAL A 313 30.77 -0.56 -2.70
C VAL A 313 29.69 0.51 -2.38
N ASP A 314 29.41 0.77 -1.10
CA ASP A 314 28.29 1.64 -0.67
C ASP A 314 26.95 1.21 -1.30
N GLY A 315 26.62 -0.06 -1.12
CA GLY A 315 25.49 -0.71 -1.78
C GLY A 315 24.15 -0.04 -1.50
N TRP A 316 23.93 0.56 -0.32
CA TRP A 316 22.70 1.29 -0.03
C TRP A 316 22.54 2.50 -0.93
N HIS A 317 23.58 3.30 -1.10
CA HIS A 317 23.54 4.48 -1.96
C HIS A 317 23.28 4.12 -3.42
N LEU A 318 23.99 3.07 -3.92
CA LEU A 318 23.81 2.62 -5.30
C LEU A 318 22.40 2.11 -5.58
N ILE A 319 21.82 1.31 -4.67
CA ILE A 319 20.51 0.71 -4.89
C ILE A 319 19.40 1.75 -4.77
N ILE A 320 19.47 2.63 -3.77
CA ILE A 320 18.49 3.71 -3.62
C ILE A 320 18.58 4.66 -4.81
N GLY A 321 19.78 5.03 -5.26
CA GLY A 321 20.00 5.85 -6.45
C GLY A 321 19.37 5.22 -7.70
N MET A 322 19.69 3.96 -7.98
CA MET A 322 19.13 3.22 -9.10
C MET A 322 17.59 3.12 -9.04
N LEU A 323 17.03 2.89 -7.86
CA LEU A 323 15.59 2.86 -7.67
C LEU A 323 14.96 4.23 -7.98
N LEU A 324 15.51 5.32 -7.46
CA LEU A 324 15.01 6.67 -7.74
C LEU A 324 15.10 7.01 -9.23
N GLU A 325 16.22 6.71 -9.88
CA GLU A 325 16.43 6.92 -11.31
C GLU A 325 15.47 6.08 -12.17
N SER A 326 15.02 4.93 -11.67
CA SER A 326 14.07 4.09 -12.40
C SER A 326 12.70 4.76 -12.59
N PHE A 327 12.38 5.79 -11.82
CA PHE A 327 11.11 6.55 -11.89
C PHE A 327 11.22 7.89 -12.59
N VAL A 328 12.42 8.46 -12.67
CA VAL A 328 12.74 9.73 -13.38
C VAL A 328 13.07 9.46 -14.85
#